data_0a3df47ca796274c622967765cc6490f
#
_entry.id   0a3df47ca796274c622967765cc6490f
#
_cell.length_a   1.000
_cell.length_b   1.000
_cell.length_c   1.000
_cell.angle_alpha   90.00
_cell.angle_beta   90.00
_cell.angle_gamma   90.00
#
_symmetry.space_group_name_H-M   'P 1'
#
loop_
_entity.id
_entity.type
_entity.pdbx_description
1 polymer ?
#
loop_
_entity_poly.entity_id
_entity_poly.type
_entity_poly.pdbx_seq_one_letter_code
_entity_poly.pdbx_strand_id
1 'polypeptide(L)'
;MNFLYCFDSNYNSQGLTSINSLIRQTTIKLSIFIIHENPSSIIDQIKKINNKNIHDIHVYQFEKQNVKFPRVEGTHVSDATYYRLFISDYLPREIDFITYVDADILCLKEPNKAIQATIDKMIQSNSPIAALTESTGNKEDIKRFNLNQENYFNAGVLVINMQKWNKKNEERGFIDNLNQIKDKVLWWDQDVLNFTFDGEYTELNSLLNYQIEPNNNYDTKKIEEEVIFLHYLGNTKPWSFNGLKNNYSKYYQDHYRKIEKSKYHLVSKNFKSDYLKFLKILLFNFREIDYKIAFVYESKKSLFKNLRNKLH
;
A
#
# COMPACT_ATOMS: atom_id res chain seq x y z
N MET A 1 17.57 -6.18 -5.36
CA MET A 1 16.15 -6.61 -5.31
C MET A 1 15.29 -5.42 -5.68
N ASN A 2 14.23 -5.63 -6.46
CA ASN A 2 13.43 -4.56 -7.04
C ASN A 2 12.09 -4.45 -6.31
N PHE A 3 11.69 -3.22 -5.97
CA PHE A 3 10.40 -2.92 -5.34
C PHE A 3 9.65 -1.86 -6.12
N LEU A 4 8.33 -1.99 -6.19
CA LEU A 4 7.43 -1.07 -6.89
C LEU A 4 6.39 -0.52 -5.93
N TYR A 5 6.15 0.78 -6.02
CA TYR A 5 5.09 1.50 -5.36
C TYR A 5 4.25 2.29 -6.36
N CYS A 6 2.94 2.33 -6.16
CA CYS A 6 2.02 3.17 -6.92
C CYS A 6 1.18 3.99 -5.94
N PHE A 7 1.27 5.32 -5.98
CA PHE A 7 0.46 6.19 -5.12
C PHE A 7 0.36 7.60 -5.70
N ASP A 8 -0.58 8.37 -5.18
CA ASP A 8 -0.81 9.76 -5.55
C ASP A 8 -0.35 10.74 -4.46
N SER A 9 -0.51 12.03 -4.73
CA SER A 9 -0.10 13.12 -3.83
C SER A 9 -0.79 13.08 -2.46
N ASN A 10 -1.97 12.44 -2.34
CA ASN A 10 -2.67 12.29 -1.07
C ASN A 10 -2.01 11.22 -0.18
N TYR A 11 -1.23 10.32 -0.79
CA TYR A 11 -0.53 9.22 -0.12
C TYR A 11 0.98 9.42 -0.03
N ASN A 12 1.50 10.63 -0.31
CA ASN A 12 2.94 10.93 -0.23
C ASN A 12 3.58 10.53 1.11
N SER A 13 2.97 10.95 2.20
CA SER A 13 3.49 10.64 3.54
C SER A 13 3.44 9.14 3.85
N GLN A 14 2.39 8.47 3.43
CA GLN A 14 2.21 7.03 3.63
C GLN A 14 3.21 6.24 2.80
N GLY A 15 3.29 6.51 1.49
CA GLY A 15 4.23 5.85 0.59
C GLY A 15 5.69 6.05 1.02
N LEU A 16 6.07 7.27 1.39
CA LEU A 16 7.41 7.54 1.92
C LEU A 16 7.67 6.82 3.25
N THR A 17 6.66 6.67 4.11
CA THR A 17 6.78 5.91 5.36
C THR A 17 6.99 4.42 5.07
N SER A 18 6.23 3.86 4.15
CA SER A 18 6.37 2.48 3.69
C SER A 18 7.77 2.23 3.11
N ILE A 19 8.20 3.05 2.16
CA ILE A 19 9.54 2.97 1.52
C ILE A 19 10.65 3.07 2.57
N ASN A 20 10.58 4.04 3.49
CA ASN A 20 11.59 4.17 4.54
C ASN A 20 11.60 2.98 5.51
N SER A 21 10.44 2.40 5.81
CA SER A 21 10.38 1.17 6.63
C SER A 21 11.11 0.02 5.95
N LEU A 22 10.90 -0.17 4.64
CA LEU A 22 11.59 -1.18 3.82
C LEU A 22 13.11 -0.97 3.82
N ILE A 23 13.57 0.25 3.51
CA ILE A 23 14.99 0.59 3.44
C ILE A 23 15.71 0.33 4.76
N ARG A 24 15.05 0.58 5.90
CA ARG A 24 15.64 0.38 7.24
C ARG A 24 15.76 -1.09 7.63
N GLN A 25 14.89 -1.94 7.15
CA GLN A 25 14.90 -3.37 7.47
C GLN A 25 15.78 -4.19 6.51
N THR A 26 16.04 -3.66 5.32
CA THR A 26 16.78 -4.39 4.28
C THR A 26 18.29 -4.29 4.47
N THR A 27 18.99 -5.38 4.25
CA THR A 27 20.45 -5.48 4.35
C THR A 27 21.17 -5.52 3.01
N ILE A 28 20.44 -5.74 1.92
CA ILE A 28 20.96 -5.80 0.54
C ILE A 28 20.63 -4.54 -0.25
N LYS A 29 21.20 -4.41 -1.44
CA LYS A 29 20.92 -3.31 -2.37
C LYS A 29 19.51 -3.40 -2.93
N LEU A 30 18.79 -2.27 -2.89
CA LEU A 30 17.43 -2.11 -3.41
C LEU A 30 17.41 -1.15 -4.59
N SER A 31 16.68 -1.53 -5.63
CA SER A 31 16.16 -0.59 -6.63
C SER A 31 14.68 -0.37 -6.37
N ILE A 32 14.26 0.88 -6.21
CA ILE A 32 12.90 1.25 -5.88
C ILE A 32 12.30 2.00 -7.05
N PHE A 33 11.16 1.55 -7.53
CA PHE A 33 10.40 2.13 -8.63
C PHE A 33 9.11 2.71 -8.08
N ILE A 34 8.79 3.94 -8.44
CA ILE A 34 7.59 4.65 -7.99
C ILE A 34 6.86 5.16 -9.22
N ILE A 35 5.59 4.77 -9.38
CA ILE A 35 4.69 5.36 -10.38
C ILE A 35 3.75 6.32 -9.66
N HIS A 36 3.79 7.60 -10.05
CA HIS A 36 3.15 8.69 -9.33
C HIS A 36 2.52 9.71 -10.28
N GLU A 37 1.33 10.23 -9.97
CA GLU A 37 0.65 11.24 -10.81
C GLU A 37 1.42 12.56 -10.90
N ASN A 38 2.09 12.95 -9.82
CA ASN A 38 2.81 14.21 -9.68
C ASN A 38 4.16 14.02 -8.96
N PRO A 39 5.21 13.51 -9.65
CA PRO A 39 6.53 13.25 -9.08
C PRO A 39 7.15 14.45 -8.37
N SER A 40 6.88 15.68 -8.84
CA SER A 40 7.42 16.91 -8.24
C SER A 40 7.00 17.07 -6.77
N SER A 41 5.88 16.47 -6.36
CA SER A 41 5.38 16.55 -4.98
C SER A 41 6.18 15.74 -3.97
N ILE A 42 6.99 14.77 -4.43
CA ILE A 42 7.80 13.87 -3.58
C ILE A 42 9.30 13.91 -3.86
N ILE A 43 9.72 14.49 -4.98
CA ILE A 43 11.12 14.40 -5.44
C ILE A 43 12.14 14.93 -4.42
N ASP A 44 11.80 16.00 -3.69
CA ASP A 44 12.68 16.58 -2.68
C ASP A 44 12.82 15.68 -1.45
N GLN A 45 11.78 14.93 -1.09
CA GLN A 45 11.83 13.95 -0.01
C GLN A 45 12.63 12.72 -0.46
N ILE A 46 12.44 12.26 -1.68
CA ILE A 46 13.20 11.14 -2.25
C ILE A 46 14.70 11.47 -2.30
N LYS A 47 15.09 12.66 -2.76
CA LYS A 47 16.50 13.10 -2.79
C LYS A 47 17.17 13.14 -1.40
N LYS A 48 16.40 13.29 -0.34
CA LYS A 48 16.90 13.27 1.04
C LYS A 48 17.12 11.87 1.59
N ILE A 49 16.58 10.84 0.92
CA ILE A 49 16.80 9.46 1.33
C ILE A 49 18.24 9.08 0.97
N ASN A 50 19.11 9.11 1.97
CA ASN A 50 20.49 8.67 1.82
C ASN A 50 20.71 7.41 2.67
N ASN A 51 20.78 6.26 2.03
CA ASN A 51 20.99 4.99 2.70
C ASN A 51 21.90 4.08 1.84
N LYS A 52 22.89 3.46 2.48
CA LYS A 52 23.85 2.55 1.82
C LYS A 52 23.19 1.35 1.12
N ASN A 53 21.98 0.98 1.52
CA ASN A 53 21.24 -0.14 0.95
C ASN A 53 20.41 0.25 -0.28
N ILE A 54 20.43 1.51 -0.70
CA ILE A 54 19.78 1.94 -1.94
C ILE A 54 20.78 1.82 -3.08
N HIS A 55 20.36 1.16 -4.16
CA HIS A 55 21.06 1.21 -5.44
C HIS A 55 20.59 2.45 -6.21
N ASP A 56 19.27 2.53 -6.45
CA ASP A 56 18.62 3.65 -7.13
C ASP A 56 17.15 3.80 -6.70
N ILE A 57 16.58 4.97 -6.96
CA ILE A 57 15.16 5.24 -6.84
C ILE A 57 14.70 5.94 -8.11
N HIS A 58 13.83 5.28 -8.85
CA HIS A 58 13.21 5.80 -10.06
C HIS A 58 11.80 6.28 -9.78
N VAL A 59 11.45 7.48 -10.19
CA VAL A 59 10.11 8.06 -10.05
C VAL A 59 9.58 8.38 -11.43
N TYR A 60 8.53 7.67 -11.83
CA TYR A 60 7.86 7.84 -13.12
C TYR A 60 6.59 8.65 -12.94
N GLN A 61 6.35 9.58 -13.86
CA GLN A 61 5.08 10.26 -13.93
C GLN A 61 4.05 9.35 -14.60
N PHE A 62 2.94 9.08 -13.90
CA PHE A 62 1.84 8.35 -14.49
C PHE A 62 1.13 9.26 -15.52
N GLU A 63 1.12 8.82 -16.75
CA GLU A 63 0.38 9.46 -17.82
C GLU A 63 -0.96 8.76 -17.97
N LYS A 64 -2.02 9.47 -17.61
CA LYS A 64 -3.39 8.95 -17.75
C LYS A 64 -3.71 8.82 -19.24
N GLN A 65 -3.54 7.61 -19.78
CA GLN A 65 -4.07 7.27 -21.10
C GLN A 65 -5.58 7.50 -21.07
N ASN A 66 -6.27 7.50 -22.22
CA ASN A 66 -7.72 7.73 -22.33
C ASN A 66 -8.57 6.65 -21.62
N VAL A 67 -8.11 6.13 -20.49
CA VAL A 67 -8.76 5.09 -19.69
C VAL A 67 -9.59 5.76 -18.58
N LYS A 68 -10.88 5.40 -18.52
CA LYS A 68 -11.77 5.79 -17.43
C LYS A 68 -11.75 4.69 -16.37
N PHE A 69 -11.14 4.97 -15.21
CA PHE A 69 -11.17 4.04 -14.09
C PHE A 69 -12.55 4.05 -13.40
N PRO A 70 -13.11 2.87 -13.09
CA PRO A 70 -14.31 2.77 -12.29
C PRO A 70 -14.13 3.42 -10.93
N ARG A 71 -15.14 4.18 -10.48
CA ARG A 71 -15.17 4.76 -9.15
C ARG A 71 -16.14 3.98 -8.29
N VAL A 72 -15.67 3.45 -7.19
CA VAL A 72 -16.51 2.80 -6.19
C VAL A 72 -17.04 3.88 -5.23
N GLU A 73 -18.36 4.09 -5.22
CA GLU A 73 -19.00 5.13 -4.40
C GLU A 73 -18.70 4.94 -2.91
N GLY A 74 -18.54 6.05 -2.20
CA GLY A 74 -18.32 6.05 -0.75
C GLY A 74 -16.90 5.66 -0.32
N THR A 75 -15.98 5.43 -1.26
CA THR A 75 -14.60 5.03 -0.96
C THR A 75 -13.60 6.19 -1.06
N HIS A 76 -12.42 5.96 -0.51
CA HIS A 76 -11.33 6.96 -0.46
C HIS A 76 -10.18 6.62 -1.36
N VAL A 77 -10.29 5.52 -2.09
CA VAL A 77 -9.23 4.99 -2.93
C VAL A 77 -9.14 5.86 -4.18
N SER A 78 -7.94 6.26 -4.51
CA SER A 78 -7.67 7.07 -5.69
C SER A 78 -7.45 6.23 -6.93
N ASP A 79 -7.43 6.88 -8.10
CA ASP A 79 -7.07 6.23 -9.37
C ASP A 79 -5.68 5.56 -9.33
N ALA A 80 -4.81 5.93 -8.37
CA ALA A 80 -3.45 5.41 -8.25
C ALA A 80 -3.38 3.89 -7.97
N THR A 81 -4.45 3.30 -7.46
CA THR A 81 -4.53 1.84 -7.31
C THR A 81 -4.46 1.12 -8.66
N TYR A 82 -4.95 1.73 -9.74
CA TYR A 82 -4.90 1.17 -11.09
C TYR A 82 -3.54 1.34 -11.79
N TYR A 83 -2.61 2.16 -11.28
CA TYR A 83 -1.33 2.42 -11.95
C TYR A 83 -0.50 1.16 -12.13
N ARG A 84 -0.63 0.19 -11.22
CA ARG A 84 0.07 -1.10 -11.33
C ARG A 84 -0.32 -1.92 -12.56
N LEU A 85 -1.49 -1.68 -13.16
CA LEU A 85 -1.90 -2.36 -14.41
C LEU A 85 -1.03 -1.93 -15.61
N PHE A 86 -0.32 -0.81 -15.49
CA PHE A 86 0.52 -0.21 -16.55
C PHE A 86 2.02 -0.38 -16.33
N ILE A 87 2.45 -1.23 -15.39
CA ILE A 87 3.88 -1.33 -15.03
C ILE A 87 4.77 -1.71 -16.20
N SER A 88 4.24 -2.43 -17.19
CA SER A 88 4.94 -2.79 -18.42
C SER A 88 5.39 -1.58 -19.25
N ASP A 89 4.71 -0.43 -19.11
CA ASP A 89 5.01 0.80 -19.84
C ASP A 89 6.12 1.62 -19.18
N TYR A 90 6.40 1.36 -17.89
CA TYR A 90 7.31 2.18 -17.07
C TYR A 90 8.57 1.45 -16.67
N LEU A 91 8.51 0.15 -16.43
CA LEU A 91 9.63 -0.59 -15.88
C LEU A 91 10.64 -1.01 -16.95
N PRO A 92 11.96 -0.99 -16.65
CA PRO A 92 12.98 -1.52 -17.52
C PRO A 92 12.73 -3.00 -17.87
N ARG A 93 12.99 -3.36 -19.13
CA ARG A 93 12.78 -4.74 -19.64
C ARG A 93 13.67 -5.80 -19.01
N GLU A 94 14.78 -5.36 -18.42
CA GLU A 94 15.80 -6.19 -17.79
C GLU A 94 15.39 -6.69 -16.41
N ILE A 95 14.24 -6.23 -15.89
CA ILE A 95 13.70 -6.66 -14.60
C ILE A 95 12.98 -8.00 -14.77
N ASP A 96 13.57 -9.07 -14.23
CA ASP A 96 12.92 -10.38 -14.22
C ASP A 96 11.80 -10.48 -13.18
N PHE A 97 12.09 -10.02 -11.94
CA PHE A 97 11.17 -10.03 -10.82
C PHE A 97 11.13 -8.70 -10.11
N ILE A 98 9.92 -8.30 -9.70
CA ILE A 98 9.68 -7.11 -8.88
C ILE A 98 8.65 -7.41 -7.79
N THR A 99 8.83 -6.82 -6.60
CA THR A 99 7.86 -6.90 -5.51
C THR A 99 7.07 -5.61 -5.43
N TYR A 100 5.79 -5.67 -5.74
CA TYR A 100 4.85 -4.57 -5.53
C TYR A 100 4.41 -4.52 -4.06
N VAL A 101 4.33 -3.31 -3.51
CA VAL A 101 3.90 -3.07 -2.12
C VAL A 101 2.98 -1.84 -2.10
N ASP A 102 1.81 -1.97 -1.49
CA ASP A 102 0.90 -0.85 -1.28
C ASP A 102 1.48 0.20 -0.31
N ALA A 103 1.09 1.47 -0.50
CA ALA A 103 1.59 2.59 0.29
C ALA A 103 1.16 2.57 1.77
N ASP A 104 0.21 1.73 2.14
CA ASP A 104 -0.28 1.52 3.51
C ASP A 104 0.26 0.24 4.18
N ILE A 105 1.35 -0.28 3.66
CA ILE A 105 2.07 -1.44 4.19
C ILE A 105 3.39 -0.98 4.83
N LEU A 106 3.73 -1.57 5.97
CA LEU A 106 5.00 -1.35 6.65
C LEU A 106 5.87 -2.60 6.60
N CYS A 107 7.14 -2.41 6.30
CA CYS A 107 8.16 -3.42 6.48
C CYS A 107 8.66 -3.40 7.94
N LEU A 108 8.41 -4.46 8.69
CA LEU A 108 8.81 -4.60 10.09
C LEU A 108 10.08 -5.43 10.25
N LYS A 109 10.39 -6.30 9.28
CA LYS A 109 11.55 -7.20 9.28
C LYS A 109 12.17 -7.35 7.91
N GLU A 110 13.37 -7.91 7.86
CA GLU A 110 14.12 -8.20 6.64
C GLU A 110 13.32 -9.10 5.67
N PRO A 111 12.94 -8.60 4.47
CA PRO A 111 12.05 -9.32 3.57
C PRO A 111 12.77 -10.26 2.57
N ASN A 112 14.09 -10.06 2.35
CA ASN A 112 14.79 -10.61 1.18
C ASN A 112 14.74 -12.14 1.09
N LYS A 113 14.97 -12.84 2.20
CA LYS A 113 14.94 -14.31 2.21
C LYS A 113 13.56 -14.87 1.88
N ALA A 114 12.51 -14.25 2.43
CA ALA A 114 11.14 -14.68 2.20
C ALA A 114 10.68 -14.39 0.77
N ILE A 115 11.06 -13.25 0.21
CA ILE A 115 10.79 -12.89 -1.18
C ILE A 115 11.57 -13.83 -2.12
N GLN A 116 12.85 -14.12 -1.85
CA GLN A 116 13.63 -15.03 -2.68
C GLN A 116 13.03 -16.44 -2.69
N ALA A 117 12.66 -16.96 -1.52
CA ALA A 117 11.98 -18.26 -1.44
C ALA A 117 10.62 -18.27 -2.19
N THR A 118 9.93 -17.14 -2.26
CA THR A 118 8.72 -16.98 -3.07
C THR A 118 9.05 -17.01 -4.56
N ILE A 119 10.09 -16.31 -5.00
CA ILE A 119 10.56 -16.34 -6.40
C ILE A 119 10.95 -17.75 -6.82
N ASP A 120 11.67 -18.48 -5.97
CA ASP A 120 12.07 -19.86 -6.25
C ASP A 120 10.85 -20.78 -6.45
N LYS A 121 9.80 -20.62 -5.62
CA LYS A 121 8.53 -21.33 -5.78
C LYS A 121 7.81 -20.92 -7.09
N MET A 122 7.79 -19.64 -7.42
CA MET A 122 7.18 -19.16 -8.67
C MET A 122 7.86 -19.73 -9.92
N ILE A 123 9.19 -19.86 -9.88
CA ILE A 123 9.96 -20.49 -10.96
C ILE A 123 9.56 -21.97 -11.10
N GLN A 124 9.49 -22.70 -9.98
CA GLN A 124 9.12 -24.12 -9.97
C GLN A 124 7.67 -24.36 -10.43
N SER A 125 6.72 -23.51 -9.98
CA SER A 125 5.30 -23.62 -10.35
C SER A 125 4.97 -22.96 -11.68
N ASN A 126 5.96 -22.30 -12.30
CA ASN A 126 5.77 -21.53 -13.51
C ASN A 126 4.70 -20.41 -13.39
N SER A 127 4.51 -19.82 -12.19
CA SER A 127 3.46 -18.83 -11.92
C SER A 127 3.84 -17.42 -12.37
N PRO A 128 2.87 -16.60 -12.85
CA PRO A 128 3.10 -15.22 -13.24
C PRO A 128 3.27 -14.27 -12.05
N ILE A 129 2.56 -14.54 -10.96
CA ILE A 129 2.59 -13.76 -9.73
C ILE A 129 2.59 -14.65 -8.50
N ALA A 130 2.98 -14.09 -7.36
CA ALA A 130 2.63 -14.63 -6.05
C ALA A 130 1.84 -13.59 -5.26
N ALA A 131 0.78 -14.04 -4.61
CA ALA A 131 -0.14 -13.23 -3.82
C ALA A 131 -0.70 -14.02 -2.64
N LEU A 132 -1.22 -13.33 -1.63
CA LEU A 132 -1.87 -13.98 -0.49
C LEU A 132 -3.37 -14.16 -0.78
N THR A 133 -3.87 -15.39 -0.68
CA THR A 133 -5.31 -15.69 -0.80
C THR A 133 -6.09 -15.01 0.33
N GLU A 134 -7.17 -14.33 -0.01
CA GLU A 134 -8.10 -13.74 0.96
C GLU A 134 -8.81 -14.83 1.76
N SER A 135 -8.85 -14.67 3.08
CA SER A 135 -9.49 -15.64 3.97
C SER A 135 -10.99 -15.43 4.13
N THR A 136 -11.48 -14.22 3.84
CA THR A 136 -12.89 -13.81 4.04
C THR A 136 -13.46 -13.15 2.79
N GLY A 137 -14.77 -13.28 2.55
CA GLY A 137 -15.43 -12.67 1.37
C GLY A 137 -15.20 -13.37 0.04
N ASN A 138 -14.25 -14.27 -0.03
CA ASN A 138 -13.74 -14.94 -1.23
C ASN A 138 -14.85 -15.56 -2.11
N LYS A 139 -15.86 -16.20 -1.52
CA LYS A 139 -16.94 -16.88 -2.26
C LYS A 139 -17.82 -15.94 -3.07
N GLU A 140 -18.10 -14.75 -2.55
CA GLU A 140 -18.92 -13.74 -3.23
C GLU A 140 -18.17 -13.13 -4.40
N ASP A 141 -16.88 -12.83 -4.23
CA ASP A 141 -16.01 -12.27 -5.26
C ASP A 141 -15.78 -13.29 -6.39
N ILE A 142 -15.55 -14.56 -6.06
CA ILE A 142 -15.44 -15.66 -7.03
C ILE A 142 -16.70 -15.76 -7.88
N LYS A 143 -17.89 -15.74 -7.25
CA LYS A 143 -19.18 -15.80 -7.96
C LYS A 143 -19.41 -14.58 -8.84
N ARG A 144 -19.04 -13.37 -8.34
CA ARG A 144 -19.25 -12.11 -9.05
C ARG A 144 -18.57 -12.10 -10.42
N PHE A 145 -17.40 -12.72 -10.51
CA PHE A 145 -16.64 -12.80 -11.76
C PHE A 145 -16.72 -14.15 -12.45
N ASN A 146 -17.38 -15.13 -11.84
CA ASN A 146 -17.45 -16.51 -12.33
C ASN A 146 -16.04 -17.08 -12.59
N LEU A 147 -15.16 -16.91 -11.58
CA LEU A 147 -13.78 -17.41 -11.65
C LEU A 147 -13.78 -18.94 -11.73
N ASN A 148 -12.88 -19.49 -12.52
CA ASN A 148 -12.74 -20.94 -12.68
C ASN A 148 -12.06 -21.59 -11.45
N GLN A 149 -11.18 -20.84 -10.79
CA GLN A 149 -10.51 -21.26 -9.56
C GLN A 149 -11.24 -20.72 -8.34
N GLU A 150 -11.31 -21.53 -7.28
CA GLU A 150 -11.98 -21.14 -6.03
C GLU A 150 -11.08 -20.24 -5.13
N ASN A 151 -10.25 -19.39 -5.74
CA ASN A 151 -9.29 -18.55 -5.03
C ASN A 151 -9.38 -17.11 -5.50
N TYR A 152 -9.34 -16.20 -4.53
CA TYR A 152 -9.30 -14.76 -4.74
C TYR A 152 -8.23 -14.16 -3.82
N PHE A 153 -7.28 -13.41 -4.36
CA PHE A 153 -6.13 -12.91 -3.61
C PHE A 153 -6.21 -11.42 -3.29
N ASN A 154 -5.51 -11.03 -2.22
CA ASN A 154 -5.23 -9.65 -1.89
C ASN A 154 -4.06 -9.11 -2.71
N ALA A 155 -4.25 -7.95 -3.33
CA ALA A 155 -3.26 -7.36 -4.22
C ALA A 155 -2.28 -6.38 -3.52
N GLY A 156 -2.31 -6.24 -2.19
CA GLY A 156 -1.47 -5.28 -1.47
C GLY A 156 0.03 -5.60 -1.52
N VAL A 157 0.38 -6.89 -1.58
CA VAL A 157 1.76 -7.35 -1.87
C VAL A 157 1.72 -8.39 -2.98
N LEU A 158 2.48 -8.14 -4.04
CA LEU A 158 2.63 -9.07 -5.16
C LEU A 158 4.11 -9.25 -5.46
N VAL A 159 4.55 -10.50 -5.61
CA VAL A 159 5.81 -10.80 -6.29
C VAL A 159 5.47 -11.10 -7.75
N ILE A 160 6.05 -10.37 -8.68
CA ILE A 160 5.67 -10.37 -10.09
C ILE A 160 6.83 -10.88 -10.94
N ASN A 161 6.59 -11.90 -11.76
CA ASN A 161 7.47 -12.27 -12.86
C ASN A 161 7.13 -11.39 -14.06
N MET A 162 8.00 -10.44 -14.39
CA MET A 162 7.73 -9.41 -15.41
C MET A 162 7.52 -9.99 -16.81
N GLN A 163 8.26 -11.02 -17.18
CA GLN A 163 8.10 -11.67 -18.49
C GLN A 163 6.69 -12.26 -18.63
N LYS A 164 6.20 -12.93 -17.58
CA LYS A 164 4.87 -13.56 -17.60
C LYS A 164 3.75 -12.54 -17.44
N TRP A 165 3.97 -11.50 -16.65
CA TRP A 165 3.05 -10.37 -16.53
C TRP A 165 2.83 -9.69 -17.89
N ASN A 166 3.93 -9.40 -18.62
CA ASN A 166 3.86 -8.80 -19.94
C ASN A 166 3.13 -9.70 -20.93
N LYS A 167 3.47 -10.99 -20.95
CA LYS A 167 2.78 -11.98 -21.78
C LYS A 167 1.28 -12.04 -21.48
N LYS A 168 0.89 -12.04 -20.19
CA LYS A 168 -0.51 -12.07 -19.79
C LYS A 168 -1.24 -10.80 -20.23
N ASN A 169 -0.59 -9.63 -20.14
CA ASN A 169 -1.12 -8.37 -20.62
C ASN A 169 -1.29 -8.35 -22.14
N GLU A 170 -0.35 -8.93 -22.91
CA GLU A 170 -0.45 -9.07 -24.37
C GLU A 170 -1.61 -10.01 -24.78
N GLU A 171 -1.81 -11.11 -24.05
CA GLU A 171 -2.82 -12.14 -24.38
C GLU A 171 -4.24 -11.71 -24.02
N ARG A 172 -4.43 -11.00 -22.87
CA ARG A 172 -5.74 -10.71 -22.32
C ARG A 172 -6.02 -9.23 -22.09
N GLY A 173 -4.98 -8.38 -22.03
CA GLY A 173 -5.09 -6.94 -21.79
C GLY A 173 -5.73 -6.57 -20.44
N PHE A 174 -4.96 -6.07 -19.49
CA PHE A 174 -5.52 -5.66 -18.18
C PHE A 174 -6.62 -4.61 -18.34
N ILE A 175 -6.46 -3.70 -19.30
CA ILE A 175 -7.43 -2.63 -19.57
C ILE A 175 -8.67 -3.16 -20.25
N ASP A 176 -8.56 -4.15 -21.14
CA ASP A 176 -9.71 -4.79 -21.76
C ASP A 176 -10.51 -5.57 -20.71
N ASN A 177 -9.84 -6.28 -19.81
CA ASN A 177 -10.48 -6.94 -18.68
C ASN A 177 -11.15 -5.96 -17.74
N LEU A 178 -10.51 -4.82 -17.42
CA LEU A 178 -11.12 -3.74 -16.63
C LEU A 178 -12.42 -3.24 -17.32
N ASN A 179 -12.39 -2.98 -18.62
CA ASN A 179 -13.54 -2.54 -19.37
C ASN A 179 -14.68 -3.58 -19.37
N GLN A 180 -14.32 -4.87 -19.44
CA GLN A 180 -15.28 -5.98 -19.39
C GLN A 180 -16.02 -6.07 -18.05
N ILE A 181 -15.31 -5.83 -16.93
CA ILE A 181 -15.86 -6.02 -15.57
C ILE A 181 -16.22 -4.71 -14.86
N LYS A 182 -16.07 -3.55 -15.50
CA LYS A 182 -16.16 -2.21 -14.89
C LYS A 182 -17.39 -1.99 -14.01
N ASP A 183 -18.55 -2.54 -14.40
CA ASP A 183 -19.82 -2.39 -13.67
C ASP A 183 -19.94 -3.35 -12.47
N LYS A 184 -18.97 -4.26 -12.31
CA LYS A 184 -18.91 -5.25 -11.23
C LYS A 184 -17.75 -4.99 -10.26
N VAL A 185 -16.90 -3.99 -10.52
CA VAL A 185 -15.73 -3.66 -9.71
C VAL A 185 -16.17 -3.15 -8.34
N LEU A 186 -15.68 -3.82 -7.27
CA LEU A 186 -15.84 -3.42 -5.87
C LEU A 186 -14.48 -3.18 -5.19
N TRP A 187 -13.45 -3.93 -5.60
CA TRP A 187 -12.10 -3.91 -5.02
C TRP A 187 -11.07 -3.40 -6.04
N TRP A 188 -11.47 -2.41 -6.86
CA TRP A 188 -10.61 -1.69 -7.81
C TRP A 188 -9.79 -2.61 -8.71
N ASP A 189 -8.48 -2.38 -8.76
CA ASP A 189 -7.55 -3.17 -9.57
C ASP A 189 -7.35 -4.60 -9.04
N GLN A 190 -7.59 -4.86 -7.75
CA GLN A 190 -7.56 -6.21 -7.19
C GLN A 190 -8.58 -7.12 -7.93
N ASP A 191 -9.77 -6.61 -8.23
CA ASP A 191 -10.76 -7.33 -9.03
C ASP A 191 -10.26 -7.63 -10.44
N VAL A 192 -9.61 -6.65 -11.08
CA VAL A 192 -9.06 -6.82 -12.43
C VAL A 192 -7.97 -7.88 -12.46
N LEU A 193 -7.08 -7.85 -11.47
CA LEU A 193 -6.00 -8.83 -11.35
C LEU A 193 -6.53 -10.24 -11.08
N ASN A 194 -7.47 -10.38 -10.15
CA ASN A 194 -8.11 -11.68 -9.88
C ASN A 194 -8.87 -12.21 -11.10
N PHE A 195 -9.60 -11.35 -11.82
CA PHE A 195 -10.27 -11.72 -13.06
C PHE A 195 -9.29 -12.12 -14.16
N THR A 196 -8.15 -11.45 -14.25
CA THR A 196 -7.14 -11.70 -15.29
C THR A 196 -6.36 -12.99 -15.04
N PHE A 197 -5.91 -13.20 -13.79
CA PHE A 197 -5.08 -14.35 -13.44
C PHE A 197 -5.90 -15.59 -13.11
N ASP A 198 -7.14 -15.45 -12.64
CA ASP A 198 -8.11 -16.53 -12.39
C ASP A 198 -7.48 -17.75 -11.66
N GLY A 199 -6.79 -17.48 -10.54
CA GLY A 199 -6.13 -18.48 -9.72
C GLY A 199 -4.72 -18.90 -10.19
N GLU A 200 -4.23 -18.36 -11.31
CA GLU A 200 -2.86 -18.59 -11.79
C GLU A 200 -1.82 -17.84 -10.95
N TYR A 201 -1.65 -18.19 -9.68
CA TYR A 201 -0.65 -17.58 -8.80
C TYR A 201 -0.05 -18.58 -7.81
N THR A 202 1.11 -18.24 -7.28
CA THR A 202 1.74 -18.93 -6.16
C THR A 202 1.27 -18.32 -4.84
N GLU A 203 0.90 -19.14 -3.86
CA GLU A 203 0.54 -18.67 -2.53
C GLU A 203 1.72 -17.97 -1.86
N LEU A 204 1.52 -16.71 -1.45
CA LEU A 204 2.49 -15.90 -0.73
C LEU A 204 2.51 -16.31 0.75
N ASN A 205 3.70 -16.29 1.36
CA ASN A 205 3.79 -16.44 2.82
C ASN A 205 2.99 -15.31 3.51
N SER A 206 2.06 -15.68 4.40
CA SER A 206 1.18 -14.73 5.09
C SER A 206 1.92 -13.66 5.90
N LEU A 207 3.17 -13.90 6.30
CA LEU A 207 4.01 -12.90 6.96
C LEU A 207 4.49 -11.78 6.01
N LEU A 208 4.43 -12.01 4.69
CA LEU A 208 4.73 -11.00 3.66
C LEU A 208 3.51 -10.13 3.30
N ASN A 209 2.32 -10.45 3.81
CA ASN A 209 1.12 -9.60 3.67
C ASN A 209 0.20 -9.85 4.88
N TYR A 210 0.74 -9.58 6.09
CA TYR A 210 0.00 -9.80 7.33
C TYR A 210 -1.04 -8.71 7.50
N GLN A 211 -2.29 -9.06 7.25
CA GLN A 211 -3.43 -8.16 7.20
C GLN A 211 -3.96 -7.88 8.60
N ILE A 212 -4.18 -6.60 8.90
CA ILE A 212 -4.82 -6.17 10.14
C ILE A 212 -5.99 -5.23 9.84
N GLU A 213 -7.09 -5.47 10.53
CA GLU A 213 -8.29 -4.63 10.54
C GLU A 213 -8.45 -3.94 11.90
N PRO A 214 -9.02 -2.72 11.93
CA PRO A 214 -9.02 -1.88 13.13
C PRO A 214 -9.71 -2.46 14.37
N ASN A 215 -10.70 -3.31 14.17
CA ASN A 215 -11.58 -3.79 15.25
C ASN A 215 -11.25 -5.22 15.70
N ASN A 216 -10.26 -5.86 15.09
CA ASN A 216 -9.87 -7.21 15.43
C ASN A 216 -8.68 -7.20 16.41
N ASN A 217 -8.60 -8.23 17.23
CA ASN A 217 -7.46 -8.44 18.10
C ASN A 217 -6.43 -9.34 17.41
N TYR A 218 -5.19 -8.93 17.44
CA TYR A 218 -4.06 -9.67 16.87
C TYR A 218 -3.00 -9.91 17.93
N ASP A 219 -2.25 -10.98 17.75
CA ASP A 219 -1.10 -11.28 18.59
C ASP A 219 0.03 -10.27 18.31
N THR A 220 0.21 -9.33 19.23
CA THR A 220 1.26 -8.30 19.12
C THR A 220 2.65 -8.90 19.17
N LYS A 221 2.85 -10.02 19.88
CA LYS A 221 4.13 -10.73 19.92
C LYS A 221 4.46 -11.29 18.53
N LYS A 222 3.50 -11.92 17.86
CA LYS A 222 3.65 -12.39 16.48
C LYS A 222 3.99 -11.24 15.53
N ILE A 223 3.29 -10.08 15.65
CA ILE A 223 3.59 -8.91 14.82
C ILE A 223 5.03 -8.45 15.04
N GLU A 224 5.48 -8.36 16.28
CA GLU A 224 6.80 -7.85 16.63
C GLU A 224 7.92 -8.85 16.32
N GLU A 225 7.67 -10.17 16.38
CA GLU A 225 8.70 -11.19 16.22
C GLU A 225 8.77 -11.82 14.83
N GLU A 226 7.65 -11.90 14.10
CA GLU A 226 7.58 -12.71 12.87
C GLU A 226 7.16 -11.91 11.64
N VAL A 227 6.21 -10.95 11.76
CA VAL A 227 5.61 -10.27 10.62
C VAL A 227 6.64 -9.46 9.84
N ILE A 228 6.69 -9.68 8.54
CA ILE A 228 7.60 -9.00 7.62
C ILE A 228 6.93 -7.74 7.08
N PHE A 229 5.77 -7.89 6.41
CA PHE A 229 4.96 -6.76 5.94
C PHE A 229 3.63 -6.72 6.68
N LEU A 230 3.37 -5.61 7.36
CA LEU A 230 2.13 -5.32 8.08
C LEU A 230 1.23 -4.47 7.20
N HIS A 231 0.08 -5.00 6.81
CA HIS A 231 -0.88 -4.37 5.91
C HIS A 231 -2.12 -3.89 6.69
N TYR A 232 -2.38 -2.59 6.66
CA TYR A 232 -3.55 -1.97 7.28
C TYR A 232 -4.76 -1.99 6.34
N LEU A 233 -5.68 -2.94 6.53
CA LEU A 233 -6.88 -3.05 5.71
C LEU A 233 -7.97 -2.02 6.05
N GLY A 234 -8.93 -1.86 5.16
CA GLY A 234 -10.15 -1.09 5.35
C GLY A 234 -9.94 0.43 5.45
N ASN A 235 -11.00 1.12 5.85
CA ASN A 235 -11.08 2.59 5.84
C ASN A 235 -10.49 3.26 7.10
N THR A 236 -10.27 2.50 8.17
CA THR A 236 -9.74 3.00 9.44
C THR A 236 -8.24 2.87 9.48
N LYS A 237 -7.56 3.72 8.71
CA LYS A 237 -6.10 3.71 8.60
C LYS A 237 -5.40 4.28 9.84
N PRO A 238 -4.15 3.89 10.16
CA PRO A 238 -3.42 4.30 11.37
C PRO A 238 -3.15 5.81 11.46
N TRP A 239 -3.32 6.54 10.38
CA TRP A 239 -3.24 8.02 10.33
C TRP A 239 -4.60 8.71 10.37
N SER A 240 -5.69 7.97 10.58
CA SER A 240 -7.02 8.55 10.79
C SER A 240 -7.33 8.70 12.28
N PHE A 241 -8.27 9.59 12.63
CA PHE A 241 -8.70 9.78 14.02
C PHE A 241 -9.25 8.49 14.67
N ASN A 242 -9.95 7.66 13.90
CA ASN A 242 -10.45 6.40 14.40
C ASN A 242 -9.34 5.34 14.50
N GLY A 243 -8.40 5.36 13.55
CA GLY A 243 -7.27 4.42 13.53
C GLY A 243 -6.29 4.62 14.67
N LEU A 244 -6.09 5.87 15.13
CA LEU A 244 -5.22 6.17 16.28
C LEU A 244 -5.68 5.52 17.59
N LYS A 245 -6.95 5.16 17.71
CA LYS A 245 -7.47 4.42 18.88
C LYS A 245 -7.03 2.96 18.89
N ASN A 246 -6.55 2.46 17.77
CA ASN A 246 -6.11 1.09 17.62
C ASN A 246 -4.64 0.97 18.09
N ASN A 247 -4.36 0.00 18.94
CA ASN A 247 -3.01 -0.27 19.45
C ASN A 247 -1.98 -0.55 18.35
N TYR A 248 -2.42 -1.00 17.18
CA TYR A 248 -1.55 -1.31 16.05
C TYR A 248 -1.13 -0.07 15.25
N SER A 249 -1.77 1.09 15.48
CA SER A 249 -1.37 2.37 14.86
C SER A 249 0.05 2.78 15.28
N LYS A 250 0.51 2.34 16.46
CA LYS A 250 1.87 2.60 16.96
C LYS A 250 2.94 2.25 15.95
N TYR A 251 2.82 1.12 15.25
CA TYR A 251 3.84 0.68 14.29
C TYR A 251 3.99 1.69 13.13
N TYR A 252 2.87 2.18 12.58
CA TYR A 252 2.91 3.21 11.54
C TYR A 252 3.46 4.54 12.07
N GLN A 253 2.96 5.01 13.20
CA GLN A 253 3.34 6.29 13.77
C GLN A 253 4.83 6.31 14.15
N ASP A 254 5.37 5.22 14.66
CA ASP A 254 6.79 5.10 14.98
C ASP A 254 7.68 5.16 13.73
N HIS A 255 7.26 4.55 12.62
CA HIS A 255 7.98 4.66 11.35
C HIS A 255 7.87 6.07 10.74
N TYR A 256 6.70 6.69 10.76
CA TYR A 256 6.51 8.05 10.29
C TYR A 256 7.35 9.06 11.08
N ARG A 257 7.40 8.94 12.40
CA ARG A 257 8.21 9.81 13.28
C ARG A 257 9.70 9.75 13.01
N LYS A 258 10.21 8.64 12.50
CA LYS A 258 11.61 8.50 12.08
C LYS A 258 11.95 9.37 10.87
N ILE A 259 10.97 9.74 10.05
CA ILE A 259 11.11 10.62 8.87
C ILE A 259 10.85 12.07 9.28
N GLU A 260 9.75 12.34 9.95
CA GLU A 260 9.23 13.67 10.29
C GLU A 260 9.57 14.12 11.72
N LYS A 261 10.69 13.65 12.27
CA LYS A 261 11.28 14.11 13.55
C LYS A 261 10.22 14.41 14.62
N SER A 262 9.71 13.38 15.25
CA SER A 262 8.81 13.47 16.42
C SER A 262 7.37 13.89 16.15
N LYS A 263 6.91 13.96 14.90
CA LYS A 263 5.52 14.29 14.59
C LYS A 263 4.68 13.03 14.39
N TYR A 264 3.40 13.11 14.75
CA TYR A 264 2.40 12.10 14.40
C TYR A 264 1.74 12.47 13.07
N HIS A 265 1.49 11.46 12.25
CA HIS A 265 0.72 11.63 11.02
C HIS A 265 -0.77 11.50 11.32
N LEU A 266 -1.51 12.56 11.03
CA LEU A 266 -2.96 12.58 11.19
C LEU A 266 -3.62 13.26 9.99
N VAL A 267 -4.50 12.52 9.32
CA VAL A 267 -5.30 13.01 8.21
C VAL A 267 -6.73 13.23 8.68
N SER A 268 -7.20 14.48 8.62
CA SER A 268 -8.58 14.84 8.88
C SER A 268 -9.30 15.13 7.57
N LYS A 269 -10.47 14.54 7.40
CA LYS A 269 -11.36 14.79 6.24
C LYS A 269 -12.47 15.78 6.56
N ASN A 270 -12.87 15.88 7.83
CA ASN A 270 -13.92 16.79 8.28
C ASN A 270 -13.53 17.39 9.62
N PHE A 271 -13.00 18.59 9.58
CA PHE A 271 -12.47 19.29 10.75
C PHE A 271 -13.48 19.37 11.92
N LYS A 272 -14.75 19.69 11.67
CA LYS A 272 -15.76 19.84 12.75
C LYS A 272 -16.02 18.52 13.48
N SER A 273 -16.27 17.44 12.74
CA SER A 273 -16.53 16.12 13.34
C SER A 273 -15.28 15.52 13.97
N ASP A 274 -14.14 15.74 13.38
CA ASP A 274 -12.86 15.21 13.85
C ASP A 274 -12.34 15.97 15.06
N TYR A 275 -12.61 17.28 15.18
CA TYR A 275 -12.29 18.06 16.37
C TYR A 275 -13.01 17.56 17.64
N LEU A 276 -14.29 17.20 17.53
CA LEU A 276 -15.03 16.61 18.65
C LEU A 276 -14.49 15.22 19.03
N LYS A 277 -14.10 14.41 18.04
CA LYS A 277 -13.44 13.13 18.30
C LYS A 277 -12.06 13.33 18.95
N PHE A 278 -11.33 14.33 18.51
CA PHE A 278 -10.05 14.72 19.09
C PHE A 278 -10.20 15.14 20.56
N LEU A 279 -11.17 16.01 20.89
CA LEU A 279 -11.45 16.38 22.28
C LEU A 279 -11.81 15.16 23.12
N LYS A 280 -12.60 14.24 22.60
CA LYS A 280 -12.91 12.98 23.31
C LYS A 280 -11.64 12.16 23.58
N ILE A 281 -10.74 12.03 22.61
CA ILE A 281 -9.48 11.31 22.80
C ILE A 281 -8.62 12.00 23.88
N LEU A 282 -8.53 13.33 23.85
CA LEU A 282 -7.84 14.09 24.88
C LEU A 282 -8.42 13.92 26.28
N LEU A 283 -9.73 13.84 26.40
CA LEU A 283 -10.41 13.71 27.70
C LEU A 283 -10.34 12.29 28.29
N PHE A 284 -10.30 11.27 27.45
CA PHE A 284 -10.37 9.86 27.88
C PHE A 284 -9.01 9.15 27.99
N ASN A 285 -7.95 9.66 27.36
CA ASN A 285 -6.61 9.00 27.35
C ASN A 285 -5.58 9.76 28.19
N PHE A 286 -5.80 9.88 29.50
CA PHE A 286 -4.90 10.62 30.41
C PHE A 286 -3.51 9.95 30.66
N ARG A 287 -3.22 8.76 30.14
CA ARG A 287 -2.03 7.99 30.51
C ARG A 287 -0.78 8.15 29.63
N GLU A 288 -0.87 8.78 28.46
CA GLU A 288 0.29 8.97 27.56
C GLU A 288 0.46 10.45 27.16
N ILE A 289 1.20 11.20 27.99
CA ILE A 289 1.42 12.65 27.86
C ILE A 289 2.08 13.02 26.52
N ASP A 290 3.05 12.25 26.06
CA ASP A 290 3.76 12.51 24.80
C ASP A 290 2.87 12.37 23.55
N TYR A 291 1.94 11.43 23.56
CA TYR A 291 0.95 11.24 22.53
C TYR A 291 0.03 12.47 22.36
N LYS A 292 -0.31 13.14 23.44
CA LYS A 292 -1.21 14.31 23.46
C LYS A 292 -0.57 15.57 22.94
N ILE A 293 0.68 15.82 23.27
CA ILE A 293 1.39 17.05 22.90
C ILE A 293 1.69 17.06 21.38
N ALA A 294 2.13 15.94 20.81
CA ALA A 294 2.36 15.83 19.38
C ALA A 294 1.05 15.92 18.58
N PHE A 295 -0.04 15.35 19.09
CA PHE A 295 -1.37 15.39 18.50
C PHE A 295 -1.93 16.84 18.43
N VAL A 296 -1.81 17.61 19.48
CA VAL A 296 -2.20 19.04 19.51
C VAL A 296 -1.37 19.86 18.52
N TYR A 297 -0.10 19.58 18.38
CA TYR A 297 0.79 20.30 17.48
C TYR A 297 0.43 20.09 16.01
N GLU A 298 0.17 18.85 15.59
CA GLU A 298 -0.23 18.54 14.21
C GLU A 298 -1.62 19.07 13.85
N SER A 299 -2.58 19.01 14.77
CA SER A 299 -3.93 19.57 14.55
C SER A 299 -3.88 21.09 14.34
N LYS A 300 -3.01 21.83 15.07
CA LYS A 300 -2.80 23.27 14.86
C LYS A 300 -2.17 23.55 13.49
N LYS A 301 -1.20 22.77 13.02
CA LYS A 301 -0.62 22.96 11.69
C LYS A 301 -1.62 22.70 10.57
N SER A 302 -2.43 21.65 10.69
CA SER A 302 -3.51 21.34 9.74
C SER A 302 -4.55 22.46 9.69
N LEU A 303 -4.90 23.05 10.83
CA LEU A 303 -5.77 24.23 10.94
C LEU A 303 -5.23 25.44 10.17
N PHE A 304 -3.97 25.79 10.37
CA PHE A 304 -3.36 26.93 9.72
C PHE A 304 -3.15 26.72 8.21
N LYS A 305 -2.85 25.50 7.78
CA LYS A 305 -2.70 25.18 6.35
C LYS A 305 -4.04 25.26 5.61
N ASN A 306 -5.13 24.79 6.22
CA ASN A 306 -6.48 24.91 5.64
C ASN A 306 -7.06 26.32 5.67
N LEU A 307 -6.70 27.16 6.65
CA LEU A 307 -7.05 28.58 6.69
C LEU A 307 -6.27 29.35 5.62
N ARG A 308 -5.00 29.05 5.38
CA ARG A 308 -4.19 29.71 4.36
C ARG A 308 -4.67 29.39 2.93
N ASN A 309 -5.15 28.15 2.69
CA ASN A 309 -5.71 27.74 1.39
C ASN A 309 -7.15 28.24 1.15
N LYS A 310 -7.82 28.86 2.13
CA LYS A 310 -9.14 29.48 1.97
C LYS A 310 -9.06 31.01 1.84
N LEU A 311 -7.86 31.60 2.00
CA LEU A 311 -7.61 33.04 1.88
C LEU A 311 -6.84 33.40 0.60
N HIS A 312 -6.61 32.43 -0.27
CA HIS A 312 -6.18 32.56 -1.66
C HIS A 312 -7.19 31.83 -2.57
#